data_e3e73e3f9da53c0d894e0cdb04fa7e4e
#
_entry.id   e3e73e3f9da53c0d894e0cdb04fa7e4e
#
_cell.length_a   1.000
_cell.length_b   1.000
_cell.length_c   1.000
_cell.angle_alpha   90.00
_cell.angle_beta   90.00
_cell.angle_gamma   90.00
#
_symmetry.space_group_name_H-M   'P 1'
#
loop_
_entity.id
_entity.type
_entity.pdbx_description
1 polymer ?
#
loop_
_entity_poly.entity_id
_entity_poly.type
_entity_poly.pdbx_seq_one_letter_code
_entity_poly.pdbx_strand_id
1 'polypeptide(L)'
;MTGRAVVLATWLVALAAAGAAGAEAPPEPSGYRLQDYRAPTPATLAGARVVTTAEAEELRQAGAVFVDVYPQLRRPANLPPGTLWRGQTHRSIAGSIWLPDTGYGTLTAPTENYLRSNLDRATGGDHGKWLVIYCRQDCWMSWNAAKRALAMGYRNVAWYPNGTDGWEAGGLPLQEAKPAPAEGE
;
A
#
# COMPACT_ATOMS: atom_id res chain seq x y z
N MET A 1 39.48 69.99 15.61
CA MET A 1 39.19 69.00 14.55
C MET A 1 38.90 67.68 15.29
N THR A 2 37.62 67.37 15.48
CA THR A 2 37.13 66.20 16.24
C THR A 2 36.58 65.15 15.29
N GLY A 3 37.34 64.09 15.06
CA GLY A 3 36.89 62.96 14.28
C GLY A 3 35.90 62.05 15.06
N ARG A 4 34.68 61.89 14.53
CA ARG A 4 33.69 60.92 15.06
C ARG A 4 33.91 59.56 14.40
N ALA A 5 34.28 58.55 15.18
CA ALA A 5 34.30 57.18 14.71
C ALA A 5 32.86 56.61 14.70
N VAL A 6 32.44 56.12 13.53
CA VAL A 6 31.16 55.41 13.31
C VAL A 6 31.45 53.92 13.52
N VAL A 7 30.87 53.32 14.55
CA VAL A 7 30.90 51.89 14.80
C VAL A 7 29.70 51.26 14.09
N LEU A 8 29.96 50.51 13.02
CA LEU A 8 28.96 49.68 12.34
C LEU A 8 28.77 48.37 13.08
N ALA A 9 27.67 48.20 13.77
CA ALA A 9 27.26 46.91 14.37
C ALA A 9 26.61 46.02 13.32
N THR A 10 27.35 44.97 12.90
CA THR A 10 26.80 43.91 12.03
C THR A 10 26.01 42.92 12.86
N TRP A 11 24.69 42.90 12.65
CA TRP A 11 23.79 41.89 13.20
C TRP A 11 23.86 40.62 12.35
N LEU A 12 24.43 39.55 12.90
CA LEU A 12 24.35 38.20 12.36
C LEU A 12 22.96 37.61 12.68
N VAL A 13 22.09 37.52 11.70
CA VAL A 13 20.84 36.79 11.82
C VAL A 13 21.16 35.29 11.62
N ALA A 14 21.18 34.54 12.71
CA ALA A 14 21.24 33.09 12.66
C ALA A 14 19.87 32.54 12.23
N LEU A 15 19.78 32.08 10.99
CA LEU A 15 18.61 31.34 10.47
C LEU A 15 18.62 29.93 11.09
N ALA A 16 17.82 29.71 12.12
CA ALA A 16 17.56 28.37 12.64
C ALA A 16 16.70 27.61 11.63
N ALA A 17 17.30 26.68 10.89
CA ALA A 17 16.56 25.72 10.07
C ALA A 17 15.85 24.75 11.03
N ALA A 18 14.55 25.00 11.29
CA ALA A 18 13.67 24.04 11.93
C ALA A 18 13.49 22.86 10.97
N GLY A 19 14.27 21.81 11.13
CA GLY A 19 14.07 20.54 10.46
C GLY A 19 12.71 20.00 10.87
N ALA A 20 11.78 19.84 9.91
CA ALA A 20 10.57 19.08 10.12
C ALA A 20 10.97 17.65 10.47
N ALA A 21 10.88 17.28 11.76
CA ALA A 21 10.99 15.90 12.17
C ALA A 21 9.80 15.15 11.56
N GLY A 22 10.01 14.48 10.45
CA GLY A 22 9.06 13.52 9.92
C GLY A 22 8.77 12.48 11.00
N ALA A 23 7.49 12.18 11.26
CA ALA A 23 7.14 11.15 12.22
C ALA A 23 7.88 9.86 11.86
N GLU A 24 8.62 9.30 12.81
CA GLU A 24 9.35 8.05 12.62
C GLU A 24 8.37 6.93 12.28
N ALA A 25 8.69 6.13 11.25
CA ALA A 25 7.85 5.01 10.86
C ALA A 25 7.75 4.00 12.03
N PRO A 26 6.55 3.42 12.27
CA PRO A 26 6.40 2.46 13.35
C PRO A 26 7.28 1.23 13.11
N PRO A 27 7.72 0.54 14.18
CA PRO A 27 8.52 -0.67 14.04
C PRO A 27 7.70 -1.79 13.38
N GLU A 28 8.40 -2.68 12.69
CA GLU A 28 7.82 -3.86 12.08
C GLU A 28 7.33 -4.85 13.16
N PRO A 29 6.03 -5.20 13.20
CA PRO A 29 5.53 -6.16 14.17
C PRO A 29 5.89 -7.60 13.80
N SER A 30 6.04 -8.48 14.80
CA SER A 30 6.25 -9.91 14.56
C SER A 30 5.04 -10.60 13.92
N GLY A 31 3.83 -10.17 14.27
CA GLY A 31 2.56 -10.72 13.76
C GLY A 31 1.95 -9.87 12.64
N TYR A 32 0.66 -10.06 12.43
CA TYR A 32 -0.15 -9.21 11.55
C TYR A 32 -0.74 -8.03 12.32
N ARG A 33 -0.96 -6.92 11.64
CA ARG A 33 -1.74 -5.79 12.16
C ARG A 33 -3.21 -6.19 12.23
N LEU A 34 -3.84 -6.04 13.41
CA LEU A 34 -5.20 -6.50 13.67
C LEU A 34 -6.26 -5.39 13.69
N GLN A 35 -5.83 -4.12 13.80
CA GLN A 35 -6.70 -2.95 13.93
C GLN A 35 -6.02 -1.70 13.36
N ASP A 36 -6.75 -0.59 13.25
CA ASP A 36 -6.22 0.69 12.76
C ASP A 36 -5.46 0.55 11.44
N TYR A 37 -6.12 -0.10 10.47
CA TYR A 37 -5.50 -0.41 9.18
C TYR A 37 -5.17 0.83 8.34
N ARG A 38 -5.72 1.99 8.70
CA ARG A 38 -5.42 3.30 8.11
C ARG A 38 -4.54 4.12 9.08
N ALA A 39 -3.26 3.82 9.09
CA ALA A 39 -2.26 4.45 9.94
C ALA A 39 -0.88 4.34 9.26
N PRO A 40 0.12 5.15 9.66
CA PRO A 40 1.48 5.02 9.17
C PRO A 40 1.96 3.58 9.25
N THR A 41 2.59 3.10 8.18
CA THR A 41 3.11 1.74 8.06
C THR A 41 4.61 1.71 8.36
N PRO A 42 5.19 0.53 8.69
CA PRO A 42 6.63 0.38 8.82
C PRO A 42 7.38 0.78 7.55
N ALA A 43 8.65 1.11 7.67
CA ALA A 43 9.52 1.33 6.52
C ALA A 43 9.96 0.02 5.85
N THR A 44 9.78 -1.13 6.52
CA THR A 44 10.26 -2.45 6.09
C THR A 44 9.17 -3.52 6.18
N LEU A 45 9.44 -4.62 5.48
CA LEU A 45 8.74 -5.89 5.64
C LEU A 45 9.77 -7.01 5.44
N ALA A 46 10.09 -7.72 6.51
CA ALA A 46 11.09 -8.78 6.47
C ALA A 46 10.75 -9.83 5.41
N GLY A 47 11.69 -10.09 4.51
CA GLY A 47 11.55 -11.01 3.39
C GLY A 47 10.94 -10.41 2.12
N ALA A 48 10.38 -9.21 2.16
CA ALA A 48 9.90 -8.51 0.96
C ALA A 48 10.83 -7.37 0.55
N ARG A 49 10.83 -7.04 -0.72
CA ARG A 49 11.40 -5.80 -1.23
C ARG A 49 10.37 -4.68 -1.08
N VAL A 50 10.71 -3.62 -0.34
CA VAL A 50 9.90 -2.39 -0.31
C VAL A 50 10.25 -1.57 -1.54
N VAL A 51 9.23 -1.13 -2.29
CA VAL A 51 9.44 -0.46 -3.57
C VAL A 51 8.77 0.92 -3.62
N THR A 52 9.44 1.83 -4.30
CA THR A 52 8.93 3.15 -4.69
C THR A 52 7.97 3.03 -5.87
N THR A 53 7.28 4.13 -6.22
CA THR A 53 6.41 4.18 -7.41
C THR A 53 7.19 3.87 -8.70
N ALA A 54 8.39 4.41 -8.86
CA ALA A 54 9.23 4.17 -10.04
C ALA A 54 9.62 2.69 -10.15
N GLU A 55 10.09 2.08 -9.06
CA GLU A 55 10.46 0.67 -9.02
C GLU A 55 9.24 -0.26 -9.22
N ALA A 56 8.07 0.12 -8.70
CA ALA A 56 6.83 -0.62 -8.95
C ALA A 56 6.46 -0.58 -10.44
N GLU A 57 6.60 0.58 -11.10
CA GLU A 57 6.36 0.68 -12.54
C GLU A 57 7.37 -0.15 -13.36
N GLU A 58 8.65 -0.17 -12.98
CA GLU A 58 9.64 -1.06 -13.60
C GLU A 58 9.25 -2.54 -13.48
N LEU A 59 8.81 -2.97 -12.27
CA LEU A 59 8.33 -4.33 -12.06
C LEU A 59 7.09 -4.64 -12.88
N ARG A 60 6.18 -3.68 -13.06
CA ARG A 60 5.00 -3.82 -13.90
C ARG A 60 5.38 -4.05 -15.36
N GLN A 61 6.32 -3.25 -15.88
CA GLN A 61 6.83 -3.39 -17.25
C GLN A 61 7.57 -4.72 -17.44
N ALA A 62 8.20 -5.24 -16.39
CA ALA A 62 8.86 -6.54 -16.39
C ALA A 62 7.88 -7.73 -16.25
N GLY A 63 6.57 -7.47 -16.16
CA GLY A 63 5.54 -8.52 -16.10
C GLY A 63 5.27 -9.09 -14.71
N ALA A 64 5.61 -8.38 -13.64
CA ALA A 64 5.23 -8.76 -12.30
C ALA A 64 3.69 -8.77 -12.14
N VAL A 65 3.18 -9.68 -11.32
CA VAL A 65 1.75 -9.72 -10.96
C VAL A 65 1.45 -8.66 -9.91
N PHE A 66 0.56 -7.74 -10.25
CA PHE A 66 0.10 -6.71 -9.34
C PHE A 66 -1.16 -7.15 -8.61
N VAL A 67 -1.14 -7.01 -7.28
CA VAL A 67 -2.20 -7.48 -6.37
C VAL A 67 -2.69 -6.32 -5.51
N ASP A 68 -3.88 -5.85 -5.80
CA ASP A 68 -4.57 -4.86 -4.99
C ASP A 68 -5.39 -5.57 -3.91
N VAL A 69 -5.19 -5.18 -2.65
CA VAL A 69 -5.92 -5.76 -1.52
C VAL A 69 -6.81 -4.75 -0.80
N TYR A 70 -7.16 -3.65 -1.49
CA TYR A 70 -8.07 -2.66 -0.96
C TYR A 70 -9.42 -3.30 -0.61
N PRO A 71 -10.01 -3.03 0.58
CA PRO A 71 -11.24 -3.66 1.00
C PRO A 71 -12.42 -3.26 0.12
N GLN A 72 -13.36 -4.18 -0.07
CA GLN A 72 -14.59 -3.88 -0.77
C GLN A 72 -15.56 -3.14 0.14
N LEU A 73 -15.93 -1.91 -0.25
CA LEU A 73 -16.96 -1.16 0.44
C LEU A 73 -18.32 -1.83 0.24
N ARG A 74 -18.84 -2.44 1.30
CA ARG A 74 -20.14 -3.09 1.31
C ARG A 74 -21.22 -2.12 1.77
N ARG A 75 -22.48 -2.38 1.36
CA ARG A 75 -23.62 -1.65 1.88
C ARG A 75 -23.66 -1.78 3.41
N PRO A 76 -23.69 -0.68 4.19
CA PRO A 76 -23.88 -0.76 5.64
C PRO A 76 -25.16 -1.50 6.00
N ALA A 77 -25.07 -2.44 6.93
CA ALA A 77 -26.22 -3.26 7.33
C ALA A 77 -27.35 -2.47 8.01
N ASN A 78 -27.01 -1.30 8.59
CA ASN A 78 -27.94 -0.43 9.31
C ASN A 78 -28.64 0.63 8.44
N LEU A 79 -28.49 0.56 7.11
CA LEU A 79 -29.21 1.47 6.24
C LEU A 79 -30.71 1.12 6.21
N PRO A 80 -31.61 2.12 6.31
CA PRO A 80 -33.04 1.91 6.25
C PRO A 80 -33.46 1.12 5.01
N PRO A 81 -34.52 0.31 5.07
CA PRO A 81 -35.09 -0.35 3.90
C PRO A 81 -35.45 0.68 2.81
N GLY A 82 -35.16 0.36 1.54
CA GLY A 82 -35.41 1.25 0.41
C GLY A 82 -34.34 2.34 0.18
N THR A 83 -33.34 2.50 1.06
CA THR A 83 -32.23 3.42 0.81
C THR A 83 -31.41 2.96 -0.38
N LEU A 84 -31.30 3.80 -1.40
CA LEU A 84 -30.43 3.56 -2.55
C LEU A 84 -28.96 3.60 -2.08
N TRP A 85 -28.29 2.48 -2.16
CA TRP A 85 -26.85 2.36 -1.96
C TRP A 85 -26.17 2.18 -3.32
N ARG A 86 -25.34 3.16 -3.70
CA ARG A 86 -24.44 2.99 -4.84
C ARG A 86 -23.05 2.69 -4.29
N GLY A 87 -22.56 1.46 -4.51
CA GLY A 87 -21.18 1.11 -4.23
C GLY A 87 -20.25 2.09 -4.96
N GLN A 88 -19.15 2.45 -4.32
CA GLN A 88 -18.12 3.22 -5.01
C GLN A 88 -17.39 2.31 -5.99
N THR A 89 -17.19 2.80 -7.21
CA THR A 89 -16.33 2.15 -8.19
C THR A 89 -14.91 2.15 -7.64
N HIS A 90 -14.31 0.96 -7.55
CA HIS A 90 -12.91 0.84 -7.17
C HIS A 90 -12.03 1.08 -8.40
N ARG A 91 -10.98 1.89 -8.22
CA ARG A 91 -9.97 2.13 -9.25
C ARG A 91 -8.63 1.57 -8.79
N SER A 92 -7.95 0.86 -9.66
CA SER A 92 -6.73 0.13 -9.38
C SER A 92 -5.69 0.34 -10.49
N ILE A 93 -4.46 -0.05 -10.25
CA ILE A 93 -3.39 -0.02 -11.25
C ILE A 93 -3.77 -0.96 -12.42
N ALA A 94 -3.59 -0.49 -13.65
CA ALA A 94 -3.96 -1.25 -14.84
C ALA A 94 -3.29 -2.63 -14.89
N GLY A 95 -4.11 -3.69 -15.11
CA GLY A 95 -3.64 -5.08 -15.15
C GLY A 95 -3.52 -5.77 -13.80
N SER A 96 -3.83 -5.08 -12.70
CA SER A 96 -3.84 -5.70 -11.37
C SER A 96 -5.04 -6.64 -11.18
N ILE A 97 -4.83 -7.66 -10.37
CA ILE A 97 -5.94 -8.42 -9.78
C ILE A 97 -6.36 -7.74 -8.47
N TRP A 98 -7.65 -7.53 -8.28
CA TRP A 98 -8.19 -7.00 -7.04
C TRP A 98 -8.72 -8.13 -6.16
N LEU A 99 -8.09 -8.32 -5.00
CA LEU A 99 -8.43 -9.33 -4.00
C LEU A 99 -8.92 -8.63 -2.72
N PRO A 100 -10.15 -8.10 -2.72
CA PRO A 100 -10.65 -7.35 -1.58
C PRO A 100 -10.66 -8.17 -0.30
N ASP A 101 -10.50 -7.46 0.83
CA ASP A 101 -10.61 -7.99 2.19
C ASP A 101 -9.51 -9.01 2.58
N THR A 102 -8.55 -9.33 1.70
CA THR A 102 -7.50 -10.33 1.96
C THR A 102 -6.31 -9.80 2.79
N GLY A 103 -6.29 -8.51 3.07
CA GLY A 103 -5.25 -7.85 3.87
C GLY A 103 -5.58 -7.70 5.36
N TYR A 104 -6.74 -8.13 5.83
CA TYR A 104 -7.05 -8.11 7.26
C TYR A 104 -6.08 -8.99 8.05
N GLY A 105 -5.78 -8.62 9.30
CA GLY A 105 -4.85 -9.37 10.15
C GLY A 105 -5.34 -10.78 10.47
N THR A 106 -6.64 -10.93 10.71
CA THR A 106 -7.30 -12.24 10.84
C THR A 106 -8.15 -12.48 9.60
N LEU A 107 -7.93 -13.61 8.93
CA LEU A 107 -8.75 -14.07 7.81
C LEU A 107 -9.56 -15.28 8.23
N THR A 108 -10.75 -15.41 7.64
CA THR A 108 -11.48 -16.67 7.65
C THR A 108 -10.83 -17.66 6.67
N ALA A 109 -11.01 -18.95 6.86
CA ALA A 109 -10.48 -19.94 5.93
C ALA A 109 -10.93 -19.70 4.46
N PRO A 110 -12.20 -19.37 4.17
CA PRO A 110 -12.60 -19.02 2.82
C PRO A 110 -11.85 -17.80 2.24
N THR A 111 -11.61 -16.75 3.04
CA THR A 111 -10.88 -15.56 2.56
C THR A 111 -9.40 -15.86 2.32
N GLU A 112 -8.80 -16.71 3.16
CA GLU A 112 -7.42 -17.14 2.95
C GLU A 112 -7.28 -18.02 1.71
N ASN A 113 -8.21 -18.95 1.48
CA ASN A 113 -8.27 -19.75 0.26
C ASN A 113 -8.49 -18.89 -0.98
N TYR A 114 -9.37 -17.88 -0.90
CA TYR A 114 -9.57 -16.92 -1.98
C TYR A 114 -8.28 -16.18 -2.35
N LEU A 115 -7.50 -15.72 -1.36
CA LEU A 115 -6.18 -15.13 -1.60
C LEU A 115 -5.25 -16.14 -2.29
N ARG A 116 -5.08 -17.33 -1.70
CA ARG A 116 -4.16 -18.37 -2.19
C ARG A 116 -4.46 -18.77 -3.62
N SER A 117 -5.70 -19.15 -3.91
CA SER A 117 -6.10 -19.65 -5.23
C SER A 117 -5.97 -18.59 -6.33
N ASN A 118 -6.24 -17.31 -6.01
CA ASN A 118 -6.05 -16.24 -6.98
C ASN A 118 -4.58 -15.88 -7.19
N LEU A 119 -3.73 -15.94 -6.17
CA LEU A 119 -2.27 -15.80 -6.35
C LEU A 119 -1.72 -16.93 -7.20
N ASP A 120 -2.09 -18.18 -6.92
CA ASP A 120 -1.66 -19.35 -7.71
C ASP A 120 -2.13 -19.25 -9.16
N ARG A 121 -3.37 -18.84 -9.39
CA ARG A 121 -3.90 -18.63 -10.76
C ARG A 121 -3.12 -17.53 -11.48
N ALA A 122 -2.86 -16.39 -10.85
CA ALA A 122 -2.18 -15.26 -11.48
C ALA A 122 -0.69 -15.54 -11.75
N THR A 123 -0.06 -16.37 -10.94
CA THR A 123 1.34 -16.78 -11.14
C THR A 123 1.49 -18.05 -11.98
N GLY A 124 0.40 -18.78 -12.23
CA GLY A 124 0.45 -20.12 -12.83
C GLY A 124 1.09 -21.15 -11.90
N GLY A 125 1.01 -20.95 -10.58
CA GLY A 125 1.64 -21.81 -9.56
C GLY A 125 3.15 -21.56 -9.39
N ASP A 126 3.73 -20.61 -10.12
CA ASP A 126 5.16 -20.29 -9.97
C ASP A 126 5.38 -19.33 -8.79
N HIS A 127 5.85 -19.85 -7.66
CA HIS A 127 6.21 -19.09 -6.48
C HIS A 127 7.50 -18.26 -6.63
N GLY A 128 8.18 -18.34 -7.77
CA GLY A 128 9.31 -17.49 -8.15
C GLY A 128 8.91 -16.25 -8.94
N LYS A 129 7.65 -16.15 -9.37
CA LYS A 129 7.16 -14.99 -10.08
C LYS A 129 7.05 -13.78 -9.15
N TRP A 130 7.39 -12.58 -9.66
CA TRP A 130 7.28 -11.36 -8.88
C TRP A 130 5.81 -11.03 -8.58
N LEU A 131 5.52 -10.81 -7.30
CA LEU A 131 4.26 -10.24 -6.81
C LEU A 131 4.53 -8.82 -6.32
N VAL A 132 3.76 -7.85 -6.77
CA VAL A 132 3.73 -6.48 -6.22
C VAL A 132 2.42 -6.31 -5.48
N ILE A 133 2.47 -6.29 -4.15
CA ILE A 133 1.28 -6.22 -3.30
C ILE A 133 1.12 -4.81 -2.78
N TYR A 134 -0.05 -4.25 -2.96
CA TYR A 134 -0.36 -2.87 -2.60
C TYR A 134 -1.83 -2.68 -2.21
N CYS A 135 -2.14 -1.49 -1.74
CA CYS A 135 -3.46 -1.00 -1.40
C CYS A 135 -3.49 0.50 -1.78
N ARG A 136 -3.60 1.37 -0.82
CA ARG A 136 -3.35 2.80 -0.91
C ARG A 136 -2.31 3.20 0.15
N GLN A 137 -1.85 4.45 0.14
CA GLN A 137 -0.90 4.94 1.13
C GLN A 137 -1.45 4.75 2.56
N ASP A 138 -0.58 4.53 3.54
CA ASP A 138 -0.91 4.32 4.96
C ASP A 138 -1.95 3.21 5.18
N CYS A 139 -1.79 2.11 4.47
CA CYS A 139 -2.70 0.97 4.51
C CYS A 139 -1.98 -0.32 4.94
N TRP A 140 -2.20 -0.73 6.16
CA TRP A 140 -1.62 -1.95 6.73
C TRP A 140 -2.11 -3.25 6.07
N MET A 141 -3.21 -3.20 5.33
CA MET A 141 -3.72 -4.39 4.65
C MET A 141 -2.74 -4.90 3.60
N SER A 142 -2.08 -4.01 2.84
CA SER A 142 -1.05 -4.43 1.89
C SER A 142 0.18 -5.02 2.56
N TRP A 143 0.60 -4.48 3.71
CA TRP A 143 1.69 -5.02 4.51
C TRP A 143 1.36 -6.45 4.99
N ASN A 144 0.16 -6.63 5.56
CA ASN A 144 -0.33 -7.95 6.00
C ASN A 144 -0.40 -8.96 4.85
N ALA A 145 -0.96 -8.55 3.70
CA ALA A 145 -1.10 -9.44 2.55
C ALA A 145 0.26 -9.84 1.97
N ALA A 146 1.22 -8.91 1.90
CA ALA A 146 2.58 -9.21 1.45
C ALA A 146 3.30 -10.18 2.41
N LYS A 147 3.18 -9.96 3.73
CA LYS A 147 3.68 -10.90 4.74
C LYS A 147 3.06 -12.30 4.59
N ARG A 148 1.76 -12.36 4.27
CA ARG A 148 1.04 -13.62 4.06
C ARG A 148 1.48 -14.34 2.79
N ALA A 149 1.74 -13.61 1.70
CA ALA A 149 2.30 -14.18 0.48
C ALA A 149 3.68 -14.82 0.72
N LEU A 150 4.55 -14.17 1.50
CA LEU A 150 5.83 -14.77 1.93
C LEU A 150 5.60 -16.05 2.72
N ALA A 151 4.65 -16.05 3.68
CA ALA A 151 4.30 -17.24 4.47
C ALA A 151 3.69 -18.37 3.60
N MET A 152 3.09 -18.05 2.46
CA MET A 152 2.60 -19.00 1.46
C MET A 152 3.71 -19.55 0.56
N GLY A 153 4.96 -19.08 0.72
CA GLY A 153 6.14 -19.60 0.00
C GLY A 153 6.51 -18.82 -1.27
N TYR A 154 5.86 -17.68 -1.56
CA TYR A 154 6.29 -16.79 -2.64
C TYR A 154 7.65 -16.17 -2.28
N ARG A 155 8.62 -16.28 -3.20
CA ARG A 155 10.01 -15.87 -2.93
C ARG A 155 10.31 -14.44 -3.38
N ASN A 156 9.61 -13.94 -4.40
CA ASN A 156 9.80 -12.62 -4.97
C ASN A 156 8.58 -11.74 -4.68
N VAL A 157 8.51 -11.22 -3.45
CA VAL A 157 7.44 -10.33 -3.01
C VAL A 157 7.96 -8.90 -2.89
N ALA A 158 7.36 -7.99 -3.63
CA ALA A 158 7.51 -6.55 -3.47
C ALA A 158 6.28 -5.99 -2.73
N TRP A 159 6.53 -5.22 -1.70
CA TRP A 159 5.49 -4.45 -1.05
C TRP A 159 5.59 -2.99 -1.50
N TYR A 160 4.47 -2.46 -2.03
CA TYR A 160 4.37 -1.10 -2.53
C TYR A 160 3.49 -0.25 -1.59
N PRO A 161 4.08 0.41 -0.56
CA PRO A 161 3.35 1.12 0.50
C PRO A 161 2.57 2.35 0.01
N ASN A 162 3.04 3.04 -1.03
CA ASN A 162 2.38 4.24 -1.56
C ASN A 162 1.10 3.90 -2.33
N GLY A 163 0.97 2.67 -2.82
CA GLY A 163 -0.24 2.15 -3.46
C GLY A 163 -0.83 3.05 -4.54
N THR A 164 -2.16 3.03 -4.66
CA THR A 164 -2.88 3.84 -5.68
C THR A 164 -2.64 5.34 -5.51
N ASP A 165 -2.49 5.83 -4.28
CA ASP A 165 -2.27 7.26 -4.04
C ASP A 165 -0.91 7.70 -4.61
N GLY A 166 0.16 6.93 -4.38
CA GLY A 166 1.48 7.20 -4.95
C GLY A 166 1.53 6.99 -6.47
N TRP A 167 0.72 6.08 -6.99
CA TRP A 167 0.62 5.84 -8.43
C TRP A 167 0.02 7.03 -9.16
N GLU A 168 -1.12 7.57 -8.66
CA GLU A 168 -1.74 8.79 -9.22
C GLU A 168 -0.85 10.02 -9.05
N ALA A 169 -0.20 10.17 -7.88
CA ALA A 169 0.75 11.28 -7.65
C ALA A 169 1.94 11.24 -8.61
N GLY A 170 2.34 10.03 -9.05
CA GLY A 170 3.35 9.83 -10.10
C GLY A 170 2.83 10.09 -11.53
N GLY A 171 1.59 10.53 -11.70
CA GLY A 171 0.97 10.79 -13.02
C GLY A 171 0.58 9.52 -13.77
N LEU A 172 0.55 8.37 -13.10
CA LEU A 172 0.25 7.08 -13.72
C LEU A 172 -1.26 6.76 -13.64
N PRO A 173 -1.85 6.16 -14.70
CA PRO A 173 -3.29 5.98 -14.77
C PRO A 173 -3.79 4.82 -13.90
N LEU A 174 -4.95 5.03 -13.30
CA LEU A 174 -5.76 3.98 -12.69
C LEU A 174 -6.95 3.64 -13.59
N GLN A 175 -7.42 2.40 -13.53
CA GLN A 175 -8.61 1.92 -14.23
C GLN A 175 -9.64 1.34 -13.26
N GLU A 176 -10.89 1.25 -13.69
CA GLU A 176 -11.93 0.55 -12.93
C GLU A 176 -11.56 -0.92 -12.76
N ALA A 177 -11.71 -1.42 -11.54
CA ALA A 177 -11.42 -2.80 -11.19
C ALA A 177 -12.66 -3.50 -10.60
N LYS A 178 -12.76 -4.80 -10.88
CA LYS A 178 -13.72 -5.69 -10.25
C LYS A 178 -12.98 -6.72 -9.41
N PRO A 179 -13.58 -7.20 -8.31
CA PRO A 179 -13.00 -8.30 -7.55
C PRO A 179 -12.69 -9.50 -8.47
N ALA A 180 -11.55 -10.13 -8.24
CA ALA A 180 -11.27 -11.40 -8.88
C ALA A 180 -12.33 -12.45 -8.49
N PRO A 181 -12.67 -13.40 -9.37
CA PRO A 181 -13.68 -14.41 -9.06
C PRO A 181 -13.25 -15.30 -7.89
N ALA A 182 -14.22 -15.77 -7.11
CA ALA A 182 -14.01 -16.85 -6.17
C ALA A 182 -13.84 -18.20 -6.89
N GLU A 183 -13.35 -19.23 -6.18
CA GLU A 183 -13.32 -20.57 -6.75
C GLU A 183 -14.74 -21.06 -7.05
N GLY A 184 -14.99 -21.45 -8.30
CA GLY A 184 -16.27 -22.01 -8.74
C GLY A 184 -17.26 -21.01 -9.34
N GLU A 185 -16.87 -19.72 -9.52
CA GLU A 185 -17.63 -18.73 -10.31
C GLU A 185 -17.13 -18.60 -11.74
#